data_b2c426e72a13bf33eca857da4cdb52fe
#
_entry.id   b2c426e72a13bf33eca857da4cdb52fe
#
_cell.length_a   1.000
_cell.length_b   1.000
_cell.length_c   1.000
_cell.angle_alpha   90.00
_cell.angle_beta   90.00
_cell.angle_gamma   90.00
#
_symmetry.space_group_name_H-M   'P 1'
#
loop_
_entity.id
_entity.type
_entity.pdbx_description
1 polymer ?
#
loop_
_entity_poly.entity_id
_entity_poly.type
_entity_poly.pdbx_seq_one_letter_code
_entity_poly.pdbx_strand_id
1 'polypeptide(L)'
;MKKLTIMMATAALCCCLGSCNSGTKQELANTVHLKGQLLDMGSQNVRMRFDGAASMLGDSRDILLKTDASGHFDTTFVLKEPTYYTISRNTLYLTPGDDMTIKVTQTNTEAEFSGIGAEVNNYMKFRLFPKGGSYLEAGGNLRGDFVSTKALVDSLAAIRMHTLDTLS
;
A
#
# COMPACT_ATOMS: atom_id res chain seq x y z
N MET A 1 -29.39 -47.14 64.89
CA MET A 1 -29.89 -45.99 64.14
C MET A 1 -28.70 -45.29 63.44
N LYS A 2 -28.48 -45.59 62.15
CA LYS A 2 -27.38 -45.07 61.38
C LYS A 2 -27.91 -43.90 60.49
N LYS A 3 -27.43 -42.72 60.73
CA LYS A 3 -27.74 -41.52 59.89
C LYS A 3 -26.93 -41.58 58.65
N LEU A 4 -27.55 -41.63 57.48
CA LEU A 4 -26.97 -41.58 56.17
C LEU A 4 -26.91 -40.12 55.77
N THR A 5 -25.71 -39.54 55.65
CA THR A 5 -25.52 -38.22 55.21
C THR A 5 -25.24 -38.20 53.67
N ILE A 6 -26.21 -37.71 52.91
CA ILE A 6 -26.08 -37.53 51.44
C ILE A 6 -25.35 -36.28 51.19
N MET A 7 -24.17 -36.41 50.55
CA MET A 7 -23.33 -35.29 50.10
C MET A 7 -23.71 -34.96 48.65
N MET A 8 -24.40 -33.85 48.44
CA MET A 8 -24.69 -33.34 47.11
C MET A 8 -23.43 -32.65 46.58
N ALA A 9 -22.83 -33.21 45.55
CA ALA A 9 -21.76 -32.57 44.78
C ALA A 9 -22.40 -31.71 43.69
N THR A 10 -22.35 -30.39 43.88
CA THR A 10 -22.74 -29.41 42.87
C THR A 10 -21.60 -29.23 41.85
N ALA A 11 -21.75 -29.82 40.67
CA ALA A 11 -20.83 -29.59 39.56
C ALA A 11 -21.11 -28.21 38.97
N ALA A 12 -20.24 -27.23 39.22
CA ALA A 12 -20.25 -25.95 38.56
C ALA A 12 -19.70 -26.10 37.12
N LEU A 13 -20.61 -26.10 36.16
CA LEU A 13 -20.29 -26.08 34.73
C LEU A 13 -19.81 -24.68 34.37
N CYS A 14 -18.50 -24.47 34.34
CA CYS A 14 -17.88 -23.23 33.91
C CYS A 14 -17.95 -23.17 32.39
N CYS A 15 -18.98 -22.53 31.83
CA CYS A 15 -19.06 -22.19 30.44
C CYS A 15 -18.03 -21.07 30.15
N CYS A 16 -16.83 -21.44 29.73
CA CYS A 16 -15.88 -20.51 29.12
C CYS A 16 -16.46 -20.10 27.77
N LEU A 17 -17.20 -18.99 27.77
CA LEU A 17 -17.51 -18.27 26.55
C LEU A 17 -16.19 -17.67 26.04
N GLY A 18 -15.53 -18.42 25.17
CA GLY A 18 -14.43 -17.92 24.37
C GLY A 18 -14.97 -16.83 23.49
N SER A 19 -14.87 -15.59 23.93
CA SER A 19 -15.06 -14.41 23.09
C SER A 19 -13.96 -14.45 22.05
N CYS A 20 -14.27 -15.01 20.88
CA CYS A 20 -13.41 -14.85 19.70
C CYS A 20 -13.36 -13.37 19.37
N ASN A 21 -12.25 -12.76 19.71
CA ASN A 21 -11.95 -11.37 19.36
C ASN A 21 -11.65 -11.28 17.85
N SER A 22 -12.69 -11.47 17.03
CA SER A 22 -12.61 -11.37 15.57
C SER A 22 -12.25 -9.95 15.09
N GLY A 23 -12.48 -8.95 15.94
CA GLY A 23 -12.13 -7.55 15.65
C GLY A 23 -10.62 -7.33 15.48
N THR A 24 -9.82 -7.91 16.34
CA THR A 24 -8.35 -7.70 16.34
C THR A 24 -7.66 -8.32 15.11
N LYS A 25 -8.14 -9.47 14.62
CA LYS A 25 -7.58 -10.10 13.41
C LYS A 25 -7.91 -9.33 12.14
N GLN A 26 -9.11 -8.76 12.05
CA GLN A 26 -9.55 -8.00 10.88
C GLN A 26 -8.92 -6.60 10.85
N GLU A 27 -8.66 -6.02 12.01
CA GLU A 27 -7.98 -4.73 12.13
C GLU A 27 -6.50 -4.84 11.71
N LEU A 28 -5.81 -5.91 12.12
CA LEU A 28 -4.43 -6.20 11.68
C LEU A 28 -4.35 -6.49 10.18
N ALA A 29 -5.35 -7.17 9.60
CA ALA A 29 -5.38 -7.45 8.17
C ALA A 29 -5.56 -6.21 7.29
N ASN A 30 -6.09 -5.12 7.84
CA ASN A 30 -6.30 -3.85 7.14
C ASN A 30 -5.23 -2.80 7.48
N THR A 31 -4.19 -3.18 8.21
CA THR A 31 -3.15 -2.26 8.64
C THR A 31 -1.98 -2.30 7.69
N VAL A 32 -1.53 -1.14 7.24
CA VAL A 32 -0.28 -0.96 6.50
C VAL A 32 0.77 -0.42 7.45
N HIS A 33 1.92 -1.05 7.49
CA HIS A 33 3.11 -0.57 8.18
C HIS A 33 4.12 -0.09 7.15
N LEU A 34 4.46 1.18 7.20
CA LEU A 34 5.38 1.82 6.27
C LEU A 34 6.48 2.53 7.04
N LYS A 35 7.71 2.11 6.83
CA LYS A 35 8.89 2.72 7.45
C LYS A 35 9.98 2.97 6.42
N GLY A 36 10.94 3.80 6.75
CA GLY A 36 12.08 4.02 5.86
C GLY A 36 12.65 5.41 5.93
N GLN A 37 13.14 5.89 4.80
CA GLN A 37 13.83 7.17 4.71
C GLN A 37 13.40 7.97 3.49
N LEU A 38 13.11 9.24 3.70
CA LEU A 38 12.81 10.23 2.67
C LEU A 38 14.04 11.12 2.49
N LEU A 39 14.76 10.92 1.40
CA LEU A 39 15.97 11.67 1.09
C LEU A 39 15.65 12.96 0.32
N ASP A 40 16.38 14.02 0.61
CA ASP A 40 16.32 15.31 -0.11
C ASP A 40 14.92 15.96 -0.14
N MET A 41 14.05 15.59 0.80
CA MET A 41 12.69 16.15 0.88
C MET A 41 12.61 17.44 1.71
N GLY A 42 13.66 17.77 2.48
CA GLY A 42 13.84 19.06 3.17
C GLY A 42 12.80 19.40 4.24
N SER A 43 11.92 18.47 4.61
CA SER A 43 10.81 18.70 5.51
C SER A 43 10.68 17.57 6.52
N GLN A 44 10.39 17.93 7.77
CA GLN A 44 10.07 16.97 8.83
C GLN A 44 8.63 16.47 8.81
N ASN A 45 7.79 17.00 7.92
CA ASN A 45 6.41 16.60 7.73
C ASN A 45 6.16 16.46 6.24
N VAL A 46 6.22 15.25 5.74
CA VAL A 46 5.99 14.95 4.33
C VAL A 46 4.59 14.39 4.15
N ARG A 47 3.82 15.01 3.27
CA ARG A 47 2.49 14.54 2.94
C ARG A 47 2.55 13.47 1.87
N MET A 48 2.11 12.28 2.22
CA MET A 48 1.80 11.23 1.28
C MET A 48 0.35 11.44 0.80
N ARG A 49 0.20 11.85 -0.45
CA ARG A 49 -1.08 12.24 -1.02
C ARG A 49 -1.83 11.03 -1.55
N PHE A 50 -3.11 10.96 -1.21
CA PHE A 50 -4.03 10.01 -1.80
C PHE A 50 -4.21 10.31 -3.30
N ASP A 51 -3.98 9.30 -4.14
CA ASP A 51 -4.09 9.40 -5.60
C ASP A 51 -5.19 8.46 -6.11
N GLY A 52 -6.42 8.88 -5.95
CA GLY A 52 -7.60 8.15 -6.38
C GLY A 52 -8.68 9.09 -6.88
N ALA A 53 -9.67 8.56 -7.59
CA ALA A 53 -10.77 9.36 -8.13
C ALA A 53 -11.52 10.18 -7.05
N ALA A 54 -11.61 9.66 -5.83
CA ALA A 54 -12.24 10.35 -4.71
C ALA A 54 -11.49 11.63 -4.29
N SER A 55 -10.18 11.74 -4.56
CA SER A 55 -9.40 12.95 -4.28
C SER A 55 -9.91 14.14 -5.09
N MET A 56 -10.41 13.90 -6.29
CA MET A 56 -11.01 14.92 -7.17
C MET A 56 -12.36 15.44 -6.62
N LEU A 57 -12.99 14.68 -5.74
CA LEU A 57 -14.26 15.04 -5.10
C LEU A 57 -14.07 15.67 -3.72
N GLY A 58 -12.81 15.98 -3.34
CA GLY A 58 -12.48 16.61 -2.06
C GLY A 58 -12.31 15.62 -0.89
N ASP A 59 -12.37 14.32 -1.14
CA ASP A 59 -12.04 13.31 -0.14
C ASP A 59 -10.52 13.15 -0.04
N SER A 60 -9.93 13.78 0.96
CA SER A 60 -8.49 13.71 1.22
C SER A 60 -8.21 12.63 2.27
N ARG A 61 -7.64 11.52 1.82
CA ARG A 61 -7.11 10.46 2.68
C ARG A 61 -5.58 10.56 2.78
N ASP A 62 -5.08 11.78 2.73
CA ASP A 62 -3.65 12.06 2.82
C ASP A 62 -3.10 11.60 4.17
N ILE A 63 -1.90 11.06 4.15
CA ILE A 63 -1.20 10.61 5.34
C ILE A 63 0.01 11.51 5.56
N LEU A 64 0.16 12.00 6.78
CA LEU A 64 1.29 12.82 7.17
C LEU A 64 2.40 11.94 7.73
N LEU A 65 3.49 11.81 7.00
CA LEU A 65 4.70 11.13 7.44
C LEU A 65 5.53 12.12 8.26
N LYS A 66 5.72 11.81 9.55
CA LYS A 66 6.60 12.57 10.43
C LYS A 66 7.98 11.96 10.37
N THR A 67 8.95 12.73 9.89
CA THR A 67 10.34 12.29 9.77
C THR A 67 11.22 12.92 10.86
N ASP A 68 12.29 12.22 11.19
CA ASP A 68 13.39 12.81 11.96
C ASP A 68 14.26 13.73 11.08
N ALA A 69 15.30 14.31 11.67
CA ALA A 69 16.22 15.20 10.96
C ALA A 69 16.97 14.53 9.80
N SER A 70 17.06 13.21 9.79
CA SER A 70 17.70 12.39 8.75
C SER A 70 16.70 11.86 7.73
N GLY A 71 15.44 12.23 7.86
CA GLY A 71 14.36 11.81 6.97
C GLY A 71 13.78 10.42 7.26
N HIS A 72 14.15 9.77 8.38
CA HIS A 72 13.57 8.48 8.75
C HIS A 72 12.16 8.66 9.32
N PHE A 73 11.31 7.71 9.04
CA PHE A 73 9.95 7.63 9.56
C PHE A 73 9.55 6.18 9.79
N ASP A 74 8.53 6.03 10.63
CA ASP A 74 7.84 4.77 10.91
C ASP A 74 6.37 5.10 11.17
N THR A 75 5.48 4.58 10.33
CA THR A 75 4.06 4.93 10.34
C THR A 75 3.20 3.71 10.10
N THR A 76 2.15 3.59 10.89
CA THR A 76 1.12 2.57 10.74
C THR A 76 -0.24 3.24 10.52
N PHE A 77 -0.99 2.78 9.55
CA PHE A 77 -2.33 3.29 9.27
C PHE A 77 -3.26 2.20 8.73
N VAL A 78 -4.55 2.45 8.81
CA VAL A 78 -5.57 1.53 8.29
C VAL A 78 -5.85 1.83 6.83
N LEU A 79 -5.79 0.79 6.00
CA LEU A 79 -6.14 0.83 4.59
C LEU A 79 -7.19 -0.25 4.32
N LYS A 80 -8.36 0.12 3.82
CA LYS A 80 -9.49 -0.80 3.62
C LYS A 80 -9.49 -1.47 2.24
N GLU A 81 -8.84 -0.83 1.28
CA GLU A 81 -8.82 -1.25 -0.11
C GLU A 81 -7.48 -0.86 -0.75
N PRO A 82 -7.00 -1.58 -1.75
CA PRO A 82 -5.80 -1.22 -2.48
C PRO A 82 -5.89 0.19 -3.04
N THR A 83 -4.84 0.97 -2.85
CA THR A 83 -4.89 2.42 -3.14
C THR A 83 -3.54 2.95 -3.60
N TYR A 84 -3.57 3.94 -4.47
CA TYR A 84 -2.38 4.68 -4.87
C TYR A 84 -2.16 5.89 -3.98
N TYR A 85 -0.89 6.09 -3.63
CA TYR A 85 -0.40 7.29 -2.96
C TYR A 85 0.78 7.88 -3.72
N THR A 86 1.01 9.17 -3.55
CA THR A 86 2.19 9.86 -4.10
C THR A 86 2.99 10.54 -3.02
N ILE A 87 4.31 10.34 -3.03
CA ILE A 87 5.28 11.08 -2.23
C ILE A 87 6.21 11.77 -3.21
N SER A 88 6.11 13.10 -3.33
CA SER A 88 6.84 13.87 -4.35
C SER A 88 6.55 13.30 -5.76
N ARG A 89 7.54 12.74 -6.43
CA ARG A 89 7.42 12.11 -7.76
C ARG A 89 7.23 10.60 -7.71
N ASN A 90 7.28 10.02 -6.52
CA ASN A 90 7.14 8.58 -6.33
C ASN A 90 5.66 8.23 -6.19
N THR A 91 5.22 7.25 -6.94
CA THR A 91 3.90 6.64 -6.77
C THR A 91 4.06 5.32 -6.05
N LEU A 92 3.26 5.11 -5.02
CA LEU A 92 3.18 3.88 -4.23
C LEU A 92 1.83 3.23 -4.48
N TYR A 93 1.83 1.94 -4.69
CA TYR A 93 0.63 1.11 -4.62
C TYR A 93 0.66 0.36 -3.30
N LEU A 94 -0.32 0.61 -2.46
CA LEU A 94 -0.43 0.02 -1.12
C LEU A 94 -1.65 -0.87 -1.05
N THR A 95 -1.49 -2.02 -0.43
CA THR A 95 -2.57 -2.96 -0.15
C THR A 95 -2.73 -3.18 1.35
N PRO A 96 -3.95 -3.51 1.82
CA PRO A 96 -4.13 -3.89 3.21
C PRO A 96 -3.20 -5.04 3.61
N GLY A 97 -2.48 -4.88 4.70
CA GLY A 97 -1.52 -5.88 5.20
C GLY A 97 -0.07 -5.67 4.73
N ASP A 98 0.22 -4.67 3.92
CA ASP A 98 1.60 -4.36 3.52
C ASP A 98 2.47 -4.00 4.73
N ASP A 99 3.70 -4.51 4.73
CA ASP A 99 4.76 -4.15 5.67
C ASP A 99 6.02 -3.86 4.87
N MET A 100 6.21 -2.59 4.51
CA MET A 100 7.26 -2.15 3.62
C MET A 100 8.28 -1.25 4.29
N THR A 101 9.53 -1.44 3.88
CA THR A 101 10.60 -0.46 4.08
C THR A 101 10.87 0.26 2.78
N ILE A 102 10.80 1.58 2.79
CA ILE A 102 10.99 2.40 1.59
C ILE A 102 12.14 3.38 1.78
N LYS A 103 12.87 3.61 0.71
CA LYS A 103 13.84 4.69 0.63
C LYS A 103 13.57 5.45 -0.65
N VAL A 104 13.11 6.67 -0.53
CA VAL A 104 12.68 7.47 -1.69
C VAL A 104 13.40 8.80 -1.73
N THR A 105 13.69 9.21 -2.96
CA THR A 105 14.27 10.52 -3.30
C THR A 105 13.24 11.33 -4.10
N GLN A 106 13.64 12.46 -4.59
CA GLN A 106 12.84 13.20 -5.58
C GLN A 106 12.80 12.50 -6.95
N THR A 107 13.67 11.51 -7.19
CA THR A 107 13.76 10.75 -8.42
C THR A 107 13.15 9.36 -8.23
N ASN A 108 12.02 9.09 -8.88
CA ASN A 108 11.29 7.85 -8.69
C ASN A 108 12.07 6.57 -9.06
N THR A 109 12.95 6.63 -10.06
CA THR A 109 13.76 5.48 -10.49
C THR A 109 14.82 5.06 -9.46
N GLU A 110 15.19 5.96 -8.56
CA GLU A 110 16.15 5.71 -7.48
C GLU A 110 15.48 5.19 -6.20
N ALA A 111 14.16 5.09 -6.20
CA ALA A 111 13.45 4.56 -5.04
C ALA A 111 13.78 3.08 -4.80
N GLU A 112 13.87 2.69 -3.55
CA GLU A 112 14.11 1.32 -3.11
C GLU A 112 12.95 0.87 -2.24
N PHE A 113 12.42 -0.31 -2.52
CA PHE A 113 11.32 -0.91 -1.78
C PHE A 113 11.70 -2.32 -1.36
N SER A 114 11.41 -2.69 -0.11
CA SER A 114 11.61 -4.03 0.43
C SER A 114 10.50 -4.39 1.43
N GLY A 115 10.28 -5.69 1.66
CA GLY A 115 9.21 -6.19 2.52
C GLY A 115 7.95 -6.60 1.76
N ILE A 116 6.86 -6.81 2.50
CA ILE A 116 5.56 -7.23 1.94
C ILE A 116 4.95 -6.07 1.17
N GLY A 117 4.58 -6.27 -0.09
CA GLY A 117 4.05 -5.23 -0.99
C GLY A 117 5.11 -4.51 -1.82
N ALA A 118 6.40 -4.82 -1.63
CA ALA A 118 7.50 -4.13 -2.31
C ALA A 118 7.62 -4.47 -3.80
N GLU A 119 7.24 -5.66 -4.20
CA GLU A 119 7.46 -6.17 -5.56
C GLU A 119 6.78 -5.33 -6.62
N VAL A 120 5.50 -5.05 -6.44
CA VAL A 120 4.72 -4.19 -7.32
C VAL A 120 5.31 -2.78 -7.39
N ASN A 121 5.74 -2.24 -6.26
CA ASN A 121 6.31 -0.90 -6.18
C ASN A 121 7.69 -0.82 -6.87
N ASN A 122 8.51 -1.86 -6.77
CA ASN A 122 9.77 -1.98 -7.51
C ASN A 122 9.55 -2.05 -9.02
N TYR A 123 8.50 -2.73 -9.47
CA TYR A 123 8.11 -2.72 -10.87
C TYR A 123 7.64 -1.32 -11.30
N MET A 124 6.79 -0.69 -10.49
CA MET A 124 6.16 0.58 -10.82
C MET A 124 7.12 1.77 -10.82
N LYS A 125 8.24 1.73 -10.12
CA LYS A 125 9.20 2.84 -10.11
C LYS A 125 9.81 3.12 -11.49
N PHE A 126 9.86 2.12 -12.35
CA PHE A 126 10.31 2.25 -13.74
C PHE A 126 9.17 2.56 -14.71
N ARG A 127 7.97 2.64 -14.21
CA ARG A 127 6.83 2.96 -15.02
C ARG A 127 6.93 4.39 -15.52
N LEU A 128 7.03 4.53 -16.79
CA LEU A 128 7.00 5.81 -17.47
C LEU A 128 5.54 6.11 -17.83
N PHE A 129 4.79 6.60 -16.85
CA PHE A 129 3.51 7.21 -17.21
C PHE A 129 3.79 8.55 -17.83
N PRO A 130 3.17 8.81 -18.98
CA PRO A 130 3.15 10.13 -19.50
C PRO A 130 2.46 11.04 -18.48
N LYS A 131 3.18 12.02 -17.97
CA LYS A 131 2.64 13.06 -17.11
C LYS A 131 1.87 14.04 -18.00
N GLY A 132 0.61 13.74 -18.24
CA GLY A 132 -0.26 14.56 -19.06
C GLY A 132 0.11 14.56 -20.55
N GLY A 133 -0.88 14.60 -21.40
CA GLY A 133 -0.70 14.70 -22.84
C GLY A 133 -0.30 13.42 -23.55
N SER A 134 0.27 13.57 -24.72
CA SER A 134 0.49 12.53 -25.71
C SER A 134 1.92 11.97 -25.67
N TYR A 135 2.40 11.59 -24.47
CA TYR A 135 3.74 11.02 -24.33
C TYR A 135 3.69 9.52 -24.19
N LEU A 136 4.56 8.82 -24.90
CA LEU A 136 4.88 7.41 -24.66
C LEU A 136 6.04 7.29 -23.67
N GLU A 137 6.39 6.05 -23.34
CA GLU A 137 7.62 5.74 -22.62
C GLU A 137 8.81 6.46 -23.20
N ALA A 138 9.80 6.76 -22.40
CA ALA A 138 10.99 7.52 -22.76
C ALA A 138 10.75 8.98 -23.17
N GLY A 139 9.59 9.55 -22.82
CA GLY A 139 9.32 10.98 -23.05
C GLY A 139 9.08 11.35 -24.51
N GLY A 140 8.91 10.37 -25.39
CA GLY A 140 8.54 10.60 -26.78
C GLY A 140 7.07 10.99 -26.93
N ASN A 141 6.78 11.99 -27.74
CA ASN A 141 5.42 12.30 -28.14
C ASN A 141 4.84 11.17 -29.00
N LEU A 142 3.54 10.90 -28.86
CA LEU A 142 2.81 10.06 -29.80
C LEU A 142 2.92 10.68 -31.19
N ARG A 143 3.57 9.96 -32.09
CA ARG A 143 3.76 10.37 -33.49
C ARG A 143 3.32 9.26 -34.41
N GLY A 144 2.72 9.63 -35.53
CA GLY A 144 2.25 8.68 -36.54
C GLY A 144 0.74 8.74 -36.72
N ASP A 145 0.25 7.90 -37.60
CA ASP A 145 -1.18 7.73 -37.81
C ASP A 145 -1.83 6.93 -36.68
N PHE A 146 -3.16 6.97 -36.63
CA PHE A 146 -3.94 6.30 -35.58
C PHE A 146 -3.68 4.79 -35.53
N VAL A 147 -3.51 4.14 -36.69
CA VAL A 147 -3.38 2.66 -36.73
C VAL A 147 -2.04 2.22 -36.15
N SER A 148 -0.94 2.85 -36.58
CA SER A 148 0.41 2.54 -36.07
C SER A 148 0.55 2.89 -34.59
N THR A 149 0.00 4.03 -34.16
CA THR A 149 0.00 4.43 -32.76
C THR A 149 -0.79 3.44 -31.89
N LYS A 150 -1.99 3.04 -32.35
CA LYS A 150 -2.80 2.06 -31.63
C LYS A 150 -2.06 0.73 -31.50
N ALA A 151 -1.48 0.22 -32.60
CA ALA A 151 -0.74 -1.04 -32.57
C ALA A 151 0.43 -1.01 -31.58
N LEU A 152 1.15 0.12 -31.51
CA LEU A 152 2.24 0.30 -30.55
C LEU A 152 1.72 0.30 -29.10
N VAL A 153 0.67 1.05 -28.81
CA VAL A 153 0.06 1.11 -27.48
C VAL A 153 -0.45 -0.27 -27.06
N ASP A 154 -1.14 -0.99 -27.94
CA ASP A 154 -1.65 -2.33 -27.66
C ASP A 154 -0.51 -3.31 -27.37
N SER A 155 0.59 -3.25 -28.10
CA SER A 155 1.75 -4.12 -27.88
C SER A 155 2.45 -3.84 -26.55
N LEU A 156 2.61 -2.57 -26.18
CA LEU A 156 3.17 -2.18 -24.89
C LEU A 156 2.26 -2.57 -23.73
N ALA A 157 0.95 -2.42 -23.89
CA ALA A 157 -0.02 -2.87 -22.89
C ALA A 157 0.04 -4.39 -22.68
N ALA A 158 0.13 -5.17 -23.76
CA ALA A 158 0.23 -6.63 -23.67
C ALA A 158 1.50 -7.09 -22.94
N ILE A 159 2.65 -6.47 -23.22
CA ILE A 159 3.91 -6.75 -22.51
C ILE A 159 3.76 -6.47 -21.02
N ARG A 160 3.13 -5.37 -20.65
CA ARG A 160 2.95 -4.98 -19.24
C ARG A 160 1.98 -5.87 -18.50
N MET A 161 0.88 -6.23 -19.14
CA MET A 161 -0.07 -7.16 -18.55
C MET A 161 0.59 -8.50 -18.27
N HIS A 162 1.37 -9.03 -19.22
CA HIS A 162 2.12 -10.27 -19.02
C HIS A 162 3.11 -10.15 -17.84
N THR A 163 3.80 -9.01 -17.70
CA THR A 163 4.70 -8.79 -16.56
C THR A 163 3.94 -8.77 -15.23
N LEU A 164 2.79 -8.11 -15.18
CA LEU A 164 1.96 -8.06 -13.97
C LEU A 164 1.42 -9.44 -13.57
N ASP A 165 1.03 -10.25 -14.55
CA ASP A 165 0.57 -11.63 -14.33
C ASP A 165 1.66 -12.52 -13.74
N THR A 166 2.94 -12.17 -13.94
CA THR A 166 4.07 -12.92 -13.36
C THR A 166 4.44 -12.45 -11.94
N LEU A 167 3.92 -11.31 -11.51
CA LEU A 167 4.14 -10.76 -10.15
C LEU A 167 3.09 -11.21 -9.14
N SER A 168 2.03 -11.85 -9.59
CA SER A 168 0.94 -12.39 -8.76
C SER A 168 1.20 -13.87 -8.48
#